data_1caddf0520865c9b01c73da0681eadeb
#
_entry.id   1caddf0520865c9b01c73da0681eadeb
#
_cell.length_a   1.000
_cell.length_b   1.000
_cell.length_c   1.000
_cell.angle_alpha   90.00
_cell.angle_beta   90.00
_cell.angle_gamma   90.00
#
_symmetry.space_group_name_H-M   'P 1'
#
loop_
_entity.id
_entity.type
_entity.pdbx_description
1 polymer ?
#
loop_
_entity_poly.entity_id
_entity_poly.type
_entity_poly.pdbx_seq_one_letter_code
_entity_poly.pdbx_strand_id
1 'polypeptide(L)'
;ARYKRAKGFSVLHPMGGDAFGRPAENAAKANKVHPRDWTYANIATMRSQLQSMGLSLDWSRELATCDASYYKHQQKLFLDFLKAGLVDRKTAKVNWDPVDETVLANEQVIDGRGWRSGAPVEIRELTQWFFKITAFGQELNDALEGLTRWPDKVRLMQKNWIGRSEGLLVRFALESNALGQSEIEVYTTRPDTLFGAKFLAVAPDHPLAKAAAETNPALQDFIAEC
;
A
#
# COMPACT_ATOMS: atom_id res chain seq x y z
N ALA A 1 7.55 25.84 20.09
CA ALA A 1 6.41 26.12 20.98
C ALA A 1 6.81 27.14 22.06
N ARG A 2 7.82 26.89 22.92
CA ARG A 2 8.21 27.73 24.06
C ARG A 2 8.53 29.19 23.67
N TYR A 3 9.34 29.40 22.64
CA TYR A 3 9.67 30.75 22.13
C TYR A 3 8.43 31.52 21.72
N LYS A 4 7.51 30.90 20.98
CA LYS A 4 6.29 31.57 20.52
C LYS A 4 5.35 31.89 21.68
N ARG A 5 5.20 30.99 22.68
CA ARG A 5 4.44 31.30 23.91
C ARG A 5 5.04 32.49 24.67
N ALA A 6 6.37 32.53 24.82
CA ALA A 6 7.05 33.66 25.45
C ALA A 6 6.85 35.00 24.70
N LYS A 7 6.57 34.95 23.41
CA LYS A 7 6.22 36.11 22.57
C LYS A 7 4.72 36.43 22.55
N GLY A 8 3.90 35.79 23.39
CA GLY A 8 2.46 36.03 23.49
C GLY A 8 1.59 35.38 22.42
N PHE A 9 2.13 34.47 21.62
CA PHE A 9 1.33 33.69 20.63
C PHE A 9 0.54 32.60 21.32
N SER A 10 -0.69 32.35 20.83
CA SER A 10 -1.41 31.11 21.09
C SER A 10 -0.71 29.96 20.37
N VAL A 11 -0.33 28.92 21.09
CA VAL A 11 0.44 27.80 20.53
C VAL A 11 -0.28 26.49 20.81
N LEU A 12 -0.75 25.83 19.79
CA LEU A 12 -1.24 24.45 19.82
C LEU A 12 -0.06 23.50 19.52
N HIS A 13 0.34 22.73 20.52
CA HIS A 13 1.44 21.76 20.39
C HIS A 13 1.13 20.49 21.20
N PRO A 14 0.14 19.70 20.79
CA PRO A 14 -0.24 18.45 21.47
C PRO A 14 0.81 17.36 21.24
N MET A 15 0.69 16.28 22.01
CA MET A 15 1.39 15.02 21.78
C MET A 15 0.41 13.95 21.34
N GLY A 16 0.72 13.26 20.24
CA GLY A 16 -0.06 12.12 19.75
C GLY A 16 0.79 10.86 19.71
N GLY A 17 0.34 9.78 20.37
CA GLY A 17 0.89 8.45 20.24
C GLY A 17 0.27 7.75 19.02
N ASP A 18 1.08 7.40 18.01
CA ASP A 18 0.67 6.52 16.92
C ASP A 18 0.72 5.07 17.43
N ALA A 19 -0.41 4.62 17.98
CA ALA A 19 -0.48 3.46 18.85
C ALA A 19 -1.17 2.25 18.20
N PHE A 20 -1.60 2.36 16.95
CA PHE A 20 -2.09 1.24 16.16
C PHE A 20 -0.98 0.61 15.33
N GLY A 21 -1.14 -0.69 15.05
CA GLY A 21 -0.39 -1.38 14.03
C GLY A 21 0.32 -2.63 14.48
N ARG A 22 0.71 -3.42 13.50
CA ARG A 22 1.37 -4.72 13.66
C ARG A 22 2.68 -4.68 14.46
N PRO A 23 3.52 -3.64 14.40
CA PRO A 23 4.74 -3.61 15.22
C PRO A 23 4.46 -3.75 16.73
N ALA A 24 3.45 -3.06 17.23
CA ALA A 24 3.06 -3.16 18.65
C ALA A 24 2.47 -4.53 18.98
N GLU A 25 1.62 -5.07 18.09
CA GLU A 25 1.02 -6.41 18.24
C GLU A 25 2.09 -7.50 18.24
N ASN A 26 3.04 -7.48 17.31
CA ASN A 26 4.12 -8.45 17.22
C ASN A 26 5.06 -8.39 18.45
N ALA A 27 5.37 -7.17 18.92
CA ALA A 27 6.16 -6.99 20.14
C ALA A 27 5.42 -7.54 21.38
N ALA A 28 4.13 -7.30 21.48
CA ALA A 28 3.30 -7.84 22.56
C ALA A 28 3.25 -9.38 22.52
N LYS A 29 3.08 -9.97 21.32
CA LYS A 29 3.11 -11.42 21.10
C LYS A 29 4.46 -12.02 21.55
N ALA A 30 5.57 -11.41 21.13
CA ALA A 30 6.92 -11.83 21.51
C ALA A 30 7.15 -11.77 23.03
N ASN A 31 6.59 -10.76 23.71
CA ASN A 31 6.68 -10.60 25.17
C ASN A 31 5.57 -11.33 25.94
N LYS A 32 4.68 -12.06 25.26
CA LYS A 32 3.56 -12.82 25.84
C LYS A 32 2.64 -11.96 26.73
N VAL A 33 2.40 -10.72 26.30
CA VAL A 33 1.49 -9.77 26.96
C VAL A 33 0.38 -9.34 26.02
N HIS A 34 -0.71 -8.83 26.57
CA HIS A 34 -1.79 -8.31 25.75
C HIS A 34 -1.36 -7.03 25.01
N PRO A 35 -1.64 -6.86 23.70
CA PRO A 35 -1.23 -5.67 22.93
C PRO A 35 -1.64 -4.34 23.55
N ARG A 36 -2.82 -4.26 24.14
CA ARG A 36 -3.30 -3.08 24.86
C ARG A 36 -2.35 -2.69 26.00
N ASP A 37 -2.03 -3.64 26.87
CA ASP A 37 -1.22 -3.37 28.07
C ASP A 37 0.20 -2.98 27.69
N TRP A 38 0.77 -3.67 26.69
CA TRP A 38 2.06 -3.33 26.11
C TRP A 38 2.08 -1.89 25.56
N THR A 39 1.06 -1.53 24.77
CA THR A 39 0.96 -0.23 24.11
C THR A 39 0.85 0.91 25.13
N TYR A 40 -0.06 0.79 26.10
CA TYR A 40 -0.23 1.84 27.13
C TYR A 40 0.97 1.97 28.08
N ALA A 41 1.64 0.87 28.42
CA ALA A 41 2.88 0.90 29.19
C ALA A 41 3.98 1.66 28.43
N ASN A 42 4.12 1.42 27.13
CA ASN A 42 5.08 2.16 26.29
C ASN A 42 4.71 3.65 26.15
N ILE A 43 3.44 4.00 26.00
CA ILE A 43 2.99 5.40 25.98
C ILE A 43 3.37 6.10 27.28
N ALA A 44 3.14 5.45 28.44
CA ALA A 44 3.51 6.02 29.74
C ALA A 44 5.02 6.23 29.85
N THR A 45 5.83 5.28 29.40
CA THR A 45 7.30 5.38 29.37
C THR A 45 7.76 6.54 28.49
N MET A 46 7.28 6.61 27.25
CA MET A 46 7.61 7.70 26.30
C MET A 46 7.21 9.06 26.84
N ARG A 47 6.02 9.18 27.46
CA ARG A 47 5.56 10.40 28.11
C ARG A 47 6.56 10.86 29.18
N SER A 48 6.97 9.98 30.09
CA SER A 48 7.96 10.27 31.13
C SER A 48 9.29 10.74 30.55
N GLN A 49 9.78 10.06 29.52
CA GLN A 49 11.02 10.42 28.83
C GLN A 49 10.93 11.81 28.16
N LEU A 50 9.86 12.09 27.43
CA LEU A 50 9.66 13.39 26.76
C LEU A 50 9.48 14.52 27.78
N GLN A 51 8.84 14.26 28.91
CA GLN A 51 8.72 15.23 30.01
C GLN A 51 10.09 15.53 30.64
N SER A 52 10.94 14.52 30.85
CA SER A 52 12.27 14.71 31.37
C SER A 52 13.18 15.55 30.47
N MET A 53 12.94 15.53 29.16
CA MET A 53 13.63 16.40 28.19
C MET A 53 13.16 17.86 28.25
N GLY A 54 12.14 18.19 29.03
CA GLY A 54 11.60 19.54 29.17
C GLY A 54 10.95 20.09 27.89
N LEU A 55 10.40 19.22 27.04
CA LEU A 55 9.69 19.65 25.82
C LEU A 55 8.41 20.40 26.18
N SER A 56 8.15 21.50 25.46
CA SER A 56 6.99 22.37 25.68
C SER A 56 5.73 21.86 24.96
N LEU A 57 5.38 20.61 25.25
CA LEU A 57 4.17 19.95 24.75
C LEU A 57 2.97 20.32 25.63
N ASP A 58 1.78 20.31 25.04
CA ASP A 58 0.52 20.46 25.77
C ASP A 58 -0.02 19.07 26.14
N TRP A 59 0.41 18.58 27.30
CA TRP A 59 0.03 17.27 27.83
C TRP A 59 -1.46 17.16 28.17
N SER A 60 -2.18 18.26 28.33
CA SER A 60 -3.63 18.25 28.53
C SER A 60 -4.38 17.85 27.28
N ARG A 61 -3.72 17.90 26.12
CA ARG A 61 -4.22 17.52 24.80
C ARG A 61 -3.52 16.29 24.23
N GLU A 62 -2.92 15.48 25.11
CA GLU A 62 -2.36 14.20 24.70
C GLU A 62 -3.46 13.26 24.20
N LEU A 63 -3.15 12.51 23.13
CA LEU A 63 -4.04 11.53 22.54
C LEU A 63 -3.28 10.26 22.14
N ALA A 64 -4.00 9.16 22.00
CA ALA A 64 -3.51 7.94 21.38
C ALA A 64 -4.45 7.52 20.25
N THR A 65 -3.88 7.18 19.11
CA THR A 65 -4.68 6.80 17.92
C THR A 65 -5.48 5.52 18.13
N CYS A 66 -5.10 4.68 19.09
CA CYS A 66 -5.82 3.46 19.48
C CYS A 66 -7.02 3.70 20.41
N ASP A 67 -7.23 4.93 20.88
CA ASP A 67 -8.39 5.25 21.70
C ASP A 67 -9.67 5.36 20.87
N ALA A 68 -10.76 4.82 21.40
CA ALA A 68 -12.07 4.89 20.72
C ALA A 68 -12.54 6.34 20.49
N SER A 69 -12.16 7.26 21.39
CA SER A 69 -12.41 8.69 21.24
C SER A 69 -11.72 9.28 20.01
N TYR A 70 -10.59 8.70 19.58
CA TYR A 70 -9.85 9.12 18.39
C TYR A 70 -10.34 8.36 17.14
N TYR A 71 -10.26 7.02 17.10
CA TYR A 71 -10.48 6.27 15.87
C TYR A 71 -11.94 6.29 15.39
N LYS A 72 -12.91 6.63 16.25
CA LYS A 72 -14.30 6.86 15.79
C LYS A 72 -14.38 7.90 14.66
N HIS A 73 -13.49 8.90 14.67
CA HIS A 73 -13.44 9.92 13.63
C HIS A 73 -12.85 9.36 12.34
N GLN A 74 -11.85 8.49 12.43
CA GLN A 74 -11.31 7.76 11.26
C GLN A 74 -12.37 6.84 10.65
N GLN A 75 -13.14 6.13 11.48
CA GLN A 75 -14.25 5.29 11.01
C GLN A 75 -15.32 6.12 10.31
N LYS A 76 -15.65 7.30 10.86
CA LYS A 76 -16.60 8.23 10.23
C LYS A 76 -16.07 8.70 8.86
N LEU A 77 -14.80 9.07 8.78
CA LEU A 77 -14.15 9.49 7.53
C LEU A 77 -14.17 8.37 6.48
N PHE A 78 -13.90 7.13 6.90
CA PHE A 78 -14.02 5.96 6.01
C PHE A 78 -15.44 5.81 5.44
N LEU A 79 -16.46 5.97 6.28
CA LEU A 79 -17.85 5.90 5.82
C LEU A 79 -18.21 7.04 4.87
N ASP A 80 -17.65 8.22 5.06
CA ASP A 80 -17.84 9.34 4.13
C ASP A 80 -17.18 9.08 2.78
N PHE A 81 -15.97 8.51 2.76
CA PHE A 81 -15.32 8.06 1.52
C PHE A 81 -16.09 6.94 0.82
N LEU A 82 -16.65 6.00 1.57
CA LEU A 82 -17.48 4.94 1.01
C LEU A 82 -18.74 5.52 0.34
N LYS A 83 -19.43 6.46 1.00
CA LYS A 83 -20.59 7.17 0.44
C LYS A 83 -20.25 7.98 -0.81
N ALA A 84 -19.05 8.57 -0.84
CA ALA A 84 -18.55 9.30 -2.00
C ALA A 84 -18.09 8.39 -3.15
N GLY A 85 -18.16 7.07 -2.99
CA GLY A 85 -17.73 6.10 -4.01
C GLY A 85 -16.21 6.01 -4.19
N LEU A 86 -15.44 6.53 -3.22
CA LEU A 86 -13.97 6.55 -3.25
C LEU A 86 -13.33 5.29 -2.66
N VAL A 87 -14.14 4.39 -2.14
CA VAL A 87 -13.70 3.12 -1.56
C VAL A 87 -14.41 1.98 -2.26
N ASP A 88 -13.68 0.90 -2.52
CA ASP A 88 -14.19 -0.31 -3.16
C ASP A 88 -13.76 -1.54 -2.37
N ARG A 89 -14.56 -2.62 -2.43
CA ARG A 89 -14.21 -3.89 -1.83
C ARG A 89 -14.10 -4.95 -2.90
N LYS A 90 -12.91 -5.45 -3.11
CA LYS A 90 -12.61 -6.43 -4.14
C LYS A 90 -11.58 -7.45 -3.70
N THR A 91 -11.56 -8.59 -4.38
CA THR A 91 -10.50 -9.58 -4.25
C THR A 91 -9.29 -9.12 -5.06
N ALA A 92 -8.12 -9.18 -4.45
CA ALA A 92 -6.85 -8.87 -5.09
C ALA A 92 -5.75 -9.81 -4.58
N LYS A 93 -4.74 -10.03 -5.41
CA LYS A 93 -3.52 -10.71 -5.02
C LYS A 93 -2.71 -9.81 -4.09
N VAL A 94 -2.26 -10.37 -2.99
CA VAL A 94 -1.46 -9.67 -1.97
C VAL A 94 -0.25 -10.51 -1.60
N ASN A 95 0.82 -9.84 -1.18
CA ASN A 95 1.98 -10.49 -0.60
C ASN A 95 1.65 -10.88 0.84
N TRP A 96 1.70 -12.14 1.16
CA TRP A 96 1.42 -12.68 2.49
C TRP A 96 2.68 -13.21 3.15
N ASP A 97 2.97 -12.72 4.35
CA ASP A 97 4.01 -13.27 5.21
C ASP A 97 3.41 -14.34 6.13
N PRO A 98 3.80 -15.62 5.99
CA PRO A 98 3.20 -16.69 6.77
C PRO A 98 3.68 -16.73 8.23
N VAL A 99 4.81 -16.08 8.55
CA VAL A 99 5.37 -16.01 9.91
C VAL A 99 4.76 -14.85 10.69
N ASP A 100 4.74 -13.67 10.08
CA ASP A 100 4.13 -12.49 10.69
C ASP A 100 2.59 -12.49 10.53
N GLU A 101 2.02 -13.44 9.76
CA GLU A 101 0.58 -13.57 9.50
C GLU A 101 -0.05 -12.25 9.03
N THR A 102 0.61 -11.58 8.07
CA THR A 102 0.21 -10.26 7.60
C THR A 102 0.42 -10.06 6.12
N VAL A 103 -0.35 -9.12 5.56
CA VAL A 103 -0.13 -8.61 4.20
C VAL A 103 1.03 -7.64 4.21
N LEU A 104 1.93 -7.76 3.22
CA LEU A 104 3.06 -6.88 3.00
C LEU A 104 2.83 -5.99 1.78
N ALA A 105 3.22 -4.72 1.87
CA ALA A 105 3.37 -3.86 0.71
C ALA A 105 4.57 -4.32 -0.14
N ASN A 106 4.61 -3.93 -1.42
CA ASN A 106 5.69 -4.36 -2.32
C ASN A 106 7.08 -3.95 -1.80
N GLU A 107 7.18 -2.77 -1.16
CA GLU A 107 8.41 -2.25 -0.57
C GLU A 107 8.88 -3.04 0.66
N GLN A 108 8.02 -3.88 1.22
CA GLN A 108 8.31 -4.73 2.37
C GLN A 108 8.71 -6.16 1.95
N VAL A 109 8.78 -6.41 0.65
CA VAL A 109 9.27 -7.68 0.10
C VAL A 109 10.66 -7.44 -0.50
N ILE A 110 11.67 -8.10 0.05
CA ILE A 110 13.05 -8.00 -0.38
C ILE A 110 13.51 -9.39 -0.81
N ASP A 111 13.91 -9.54 -2.07
CA ASP A 111 14.34 -10.82 -2.65
C ASP A 111 13.33 -11.97 -2.41
N GLY A 112 12.03 -11.67 -2.58
CA GLY A 112 10.94 -12.63 -2.38
C GLY A 112 10.66 -12.99 -0.92
N ARG A 113 11.23 -12.26 0.03
CA ARG A 113 11.11 -12.50 1.48
C ARG A 113 10.54 -11.31 2.21
N GLY A 114 9.80 -11.57 3.29
CA GLY A 114 9.33 -10.53 4.19
C GLY A 114 10.49 -9.78 4.85
N TRP A 115 10.49 -8.47 4.76
CA TRP A 115 11.57 -7.60 5.23
C TRP A 115 11.92 -7.74 6.72
N ARG A 116 10.97 -8.23 7.52
CA ARG A 116 11.11 -8.41 8.97
C ARG A 116 11.33 -9.87 9.36
N SER A 117 10.47 -10.77 8.86
CA SER A 117 10.50 -12.18 9.22
C SER A 117 11.63 -12.95 8.51
N GLY A 118 12.03 -12.48 7.30
CA GLY A 118 12.91 -13.22 6.41
C GLY A 118 12.25 -14.46 5.77
N ALA A 119 10.96 -14.72 6.05
CA ALA A 119 10.22 -15.84 5.47
C ALA A 119 9.94 -15.62 3.99
N PRO A 120 9.88 -16.67 3.16
CA PRO A 120 9.38 -16.57 1.80
C PRO A 120 7.96 -16.03 1.80
N VAL A 121 7.69 -15.07 0.91
CA VAL A 121 6.38 -14.44 0.77
C VAL A 121 5.50 -15.30 -0.13
N GLU A 122 4.24 -15.50 0.27
CA GLU A 122 3.23 -16.19 -0.51
C GLU A 122 2.32 -15.19 -1.20
N ILE A 123 1.90 -15.49 -2.43
CA ILE A 123 0.84 -14.72 -3.10
C ILE A 123 -0.50 -15.33 -2.74
N ARG A 124 -1.34 -14.54 -2.08
CA ARG A 124 -2.71 -14.95 -1.69
C ARG A 124 -3.76 -14.02 -2.27
N GLU A 125 -4.92 -14.57 -2.61
CA GLU A 125 -6.09 -13.78 -2.98
C GLU A 125 -6.91 -13.47 -1.74
N LEU A 126 -7.03 -12.19 -1.40
CA LEU A 126 -7.81 -11.73 -0.25
C LEU A 126 -8.80 -10.65 -0.68
N THR A 127 -10.01 -10.71 -0.10
CA THR A 127 -10.99 -9.64 -0.26
C THR A 127 -10.64 -8.52 0.70
N GLN A 128 -10.28 -7.36 0.14
CA GLN A 128 -9.78 -6.19 0.85
C GLN A 128 -10.55 -4.93 0.47
N TRP A 129 -10.46 -3.90 1.32
CA TRP A 129 -10.90 -2.55 1.01
C TRP A 129 -9.81 -1.78 0.31
N PHE A 130 -10.16 -1.07 -0.77
CA PHE A 130 -9.24 -0.28 -1.57
C PHE A 130 -9.75 1.14 -1.72
N PHE A 131 -8.87 2.12 -1.50
CA PHE A 131 -9.13 3.49 -1.90
C PHE A 131 -8.85 3.66 -3.39
N LYS A 132 -9.73 4.35 -4.11
CA LYS A 132 -9.58 4.63 -5.55
C LYS A 132 -8.62 5.81 -5.76
N ILE A 133 -7.40 5.71 -5.26
CA ILE A 133 -6.41 6.80 -5.29
C ILE A 133 -6.05 7.24 -6.70
N THR A 134 -6.07 6.33 -7.68
CA THR A 134 -5.76 6.63 -9.08
C THR A 134 -6.79 7.53 -9.75
N ALA A 135 -8.01 7.63 -9.20
CA ALA A 135 -9.03 8.56 -9.69
C ALA A 135 -8.57 10.05 -9.63
N PHE A 136 -7.65 10.36 -8.74
CA PHE A 136 -7.09 11.70 -8.56
C PHE A 136 -5.72 11.89 -9.21
N GLY A 137 -5.20 10.87 -9.91
CA GLY A 137 -3.83 10.90 -10.45
C GLY A 137 -3.59 12.08 -11.39
N GLN A 138 -4.50 12.37 -12.32
CA GLN A 138 -4.38 13.49 -13.23
C GLN A 138 -4.45 14.83 -12.50
N GLU A 139 -5.44 15.02 -11.63
CA GLU A 139 -5.60 16.24 -10.84
C GLU A 139 -4.37 16.53 -9.99
N LEU A 140 -3.83 15.51 -9.31
CA LEU A 140 -2.61 15.65 -8.51
C LEU A 140 -1.40 16.01 -9.36
N ASN A 141 -1.26 15.40 -10.54
CA ASN A 141 -0.16 15.72 -11.47
C ASN A 141 -0.23 17.18 -11.95
N ASP A 142 -1.42 17.64 -12.33
CA ASP A 142 -1.62 18.99 -12.82
C ASP A 142 -1.45 20.03 -11.71
N ALA A 143 -1.87 19.73 -10.48
CA ALA A 143 -1.71 20.59 -9.33
C ALA A 143 -0.24 20.87 -8.96
N LEU A 144 0.71 20.00 -9.37
CA LEU A 144 2.14 20.23 -9.15
C LEU A 144 2.65 21.53 -9.78
N GLU A 145 2.05 21.95 -10.89
CA GLU A 145 2.43 23.22 -11.57
C GLU A 145 2.13 24.44 -10.69
N GLY A 146 1.10 24.38 -9.85
CA GLY A 146 0.73 25.43 -8.90
C GLY A 146 1.58 25.48 -7.63
N LEU A 147 2.41 24.48 -7.35
CA LEU A 147 3.22 24.39 -6.13
C LEU A 147 4.53 25.18 -6.25
N THR A 148 4.45 26.46 -6.58
CA THR A 148 5.60 27.33 -6.89
C THR A 148 6.55 27.56 -5.71
N ARG A 149 6.11 27.28 -4.46
CA ARG A 149 6.95 27.39 -3.25
C ARG A 149 7.68 26.07 -2.90
N TRP A 150 7.41 25.01 -3.66
CA TRP A 150 8.10 23.74 -3.47
C TRP A 150 9.40 23.71 -4.27
N PRO A 151 10.47 23.09 -3.74
CA PRO A 151 11.69 22.88 -4.53
C PRO A 151 11.40 22.05 -5.78
N ASP A 152 12.03 22.42 -6.91
CA ASP A 152 11.84 21.74 -8.19
C ASP A 152 12.11 20.24 -8.13
N LYS A 153 13.15 19.85 -7.38
CA LYS A 153 13.47 18.41 -7.14
C LYS A 153 12.31 17.66 -6.50
N VAL A 154 11.61 18.29 -5.55
CA VAL A 154 10.47 17.64 -4.86
C VAL A 154 9.29 17.53 -5.81
N ARG A 155 8.98 18.58 -6.59
CA ARG A 155 7.92 18.51 -7.62
C ARG A 155 8.21 17.43 -8.65
N LEU A 156 9.45 17.32 -9.12
CA LEU A 156 9.87 16.28 -10.06
C LEU A 156 9.72 14.86 -9.45
N MET A 157 10.11 14.68 -8.19
CA MET A 157 9.93 13.40 -7.49
C MET A 157 8.45 13.00 -7.42
N GLN A 158 7.56 13.93 -7.09
CA GLN A 158 6.11 13.68 -7.06
C GLN A 158 5.56 13.34 -8.45
N LYS A 159 5.97 14.07 -9.48
CA LYS A 159 5.58 13.80 -10.87
C LYS A 159 6.01 12.40 -11.33
N ASN A 160 7.25 12.02 -11.03
CA ASN A 160 7.77 10.69 -11.37
C ASN A 160 7.06 9.58 -10.57
N TRP A 161 6.68 9.85 -9.32
CA TRP A 161 5.92 8.91 -8.50
C TRP A 161 4.51 8.67 -9.03
N ILE A 162 3.80 9.73 -9.42
CA ILE A 162 2.47 9.61 -10.05
C ILE A 162 2.59 8.84 -11.38
N GLY A 163 3.65 9.08 -12.14
CA GLY A 163 4.07 8.24 -13.26
C GLY A 163 3.02 8.12 -14.35
N ARG A 164 2.41 9.26 -14.79
CA ARG A 164 1.48 9.22 -15.92
C ARG A 164 2.13 8.57 -17.13
N SER A 165 1.52 7.51 -17.63
CA SER A 165 1.91 6.87 -18.89
C SER A 165 0.71 6.73 -19.81
N GLU A 166 0.97 6.79 -21.12
CA GLU A 166 -0.04 6.57 -22.14
C GLU A 166 0.37 5.35 -22.97
N GLY A 167 -0.60 4.56 -23.36
CA GLY A 167 -0.35 3.35 -24.14
C GLY A 167 -1.57 2.92 -24.93
N LEU A 168 -1.39 1.87 -25.69
CA LEU A 168 -2.40 1.28 -26.54
C LEU A 168 -2.75 -0.12 -26.08
N LEU A 169 -4.04 -0.42 -26.04
CA LEU A 169 -4.55 -1.76 -25.84
C LEU A 169 -4.71 -2.41 -27.21
N VAL A 170 -3.98 -3.48 -27.44
CA VAL A 170 -3.96 -4.21 -28.71
C VAL A 170 -4.55 -5.59 -28.51
N ARG A 171 -5.47 -6.00 -29.38
CA ARG A 171 -6.07 -7.32 -29.35
C ARG A 171 -5.56 -8.14 -30.55
N PHE A 172 -5.00 -9.29 -30.22
CA PHE A 172 -4.52 -10.26 -31.18
C PHE A 172 -5.53 -11.41 -31.27
N ALA A 173 -6.13 -11.58 -32.42
CA ALA A 173 -7.03 -12.71 -32.66
C ALA A 173 -6.26 -14.02 -32.67
N LEU A 174 -6.81 -15.05 -32.04
CA LEU A 174 -6.31 -16.42 -32.12
C LEU A 174 -6.88 -17.10 -33.36
N GLU A 175 -6.07 -17.86 -34.10
CA GLU A 175 -6.48 -18.55 -35.31
C GLU A 175 -7.58 -19.60 -35.06
N SER A 176 -7.62 -20.13 -33.85
CA SER A 176 -8.69 -21.01 -33.40
C SER A 176 -9.20 -20.53 -32.06
N ASN A 177 -10.45 -20.86 -31.72
CA ASN A 177 -10.97 -20.63 -30.36
C ASN A 177 -10.28 -21.62 -29.40
N ALA A 178 -8.97 -21.42 -29.26
CA ALA A 178 -8.11 -22.30 -28.51
C ALA A 178 -8.38 -22.11 -27.01
N LEU A 179 -8.72 -23.20 -26.34
CA LEU A 179 -8.86 -23.20 -24.87
C LEU A 179 -9.94 -22.21 -24.36
N GLY A 180 -10.98 -21.96 -25.19
CA GLY A 180 -12.11 -21.12 -24.81
C GLY A 180 -11.87 -19.61 -24.94
N GLN A 181 -10.77 -19.19 -25.57
CA GLN A 181 -10.45 -17.78 -25.83
C GLN A 181 -10.28 -17.52 -27.32
N SER A 182 -10.78 -16.37 -27.79
CA SER A 182 -10.71 -15.94 -29.19
C SER A 182 -9.65 -14.87 -29.45
N GLU A 183 -9.15 -14.23 -28.41
CA GLU A 183 -8.18 -13.14 -28.52
C GLU A 183 -7.26 -13.07 -27.29
N ILE A 184 -6.09 -12.46 -27.48
CA ILE A 184 -5.17 -12.06 -26.41
C ILE A 184 -5.08 -10.55 -26.42
N GLU A 185 -5.34 -9.92 -25.28
CA GLU A 185 -5.24 -8.48 -25.08
C GLU A 185 -3.88 -8.13 -24.47
N VAL A 186 -3.17 -7.19 -25.09
CA VAL A 186 -1.84 -6.73 -24.68
C VAL A 186 -1.84 -5.22 -24.56
N TYR A 187 -1.40 -4.69 -23.44
CA TYR A 187 -1.14 -3.27 -23.27
C TYR A 187 0.31 -2.93 -23.58
N THR A 188 0.55 -1.89 -24.39
CA THR A 188 1.90 -1.42 -24.70
C THR A 188 1.99 0.10 -24.63
N THR A 189 3.09 0.62 -24.08
CA THR A 189 3.46 2.04 -24.15
C THR A 189 4.30 2.36 -25.40
N ARG A 190 4.62 1.36 -26.20
CA ARG A 190 5.42 1.47 -27.42
C ARG A 190 4.68 0.87 -28.64
N PRO A 191 3.53 1.46 -29.03
CA PRO A 191 2.76 0.96 -30.18
C PRO A 191 3.54 1.03 -31.51
N ASP A 192 4.52 1.92 -31.59
CA ASP A 192 5.46 2.05 -32.71
C ASP A 192 6.26 0.76 -33.00
N THR A 193 6.46 -0.10 -32.01
CA THR A 193 7.20 -1.37 -32.16
C THR A 193 6.32 -2.55 -32.60
N LEU A 194 5.01 -2.37 -32.71
CA LEU A 194 4.04 -3.44 -32.99
C LEU A 194 4.36 -4.20 -34.28
N PHE A 195 4.79 -3.49 -35.32
CA PHE A 195 5.13 -4.11 -36.63
C PHE A 195 6.36 -5.04 -36.55
N GLY A 196 7.14 -4.97 -35.51
CA GLY A 196 8.26 -5.88 -35.25
C GLY A 196 7.90 -7.10 -34.38
N ALA A 197 6.65 -7.21 -33.89
CA ALA A 197 6.22 -8.32 -33.06
C ALA A 197 6.20 -9.63 -33.86
N LYS A 198 6.91 -10.66 -33.37
CA LYS A 198 6.98 -11.97 -33.99
C LYS A 198 6.31 -13.06 -33.14
N PHE A 199 6.14 -12.81 -31.86
CA PHE A 199 5.48 -13.72 -30.93
C PHE A 199 4.88 -12.93 -29.77
N LEU A 200 3.95 -13.57 -29.07
CA LEU A 200 3.38 -13.08 -27.82
C LEU A 200 3.77 -14.04 -26.70
N ALA A 201 4.16 -13.51 -25.56
CA ALA A 201 4.36 -14.27 -24.33
C ALA A 201 3.24 -13.95 -23.35
N VAL A 202 2.79 -14.94 -22.63
CA VAL A 202 1.80 -14.79 -21.55
C VAL A 202 2.41 -15.21 -20.21
N ALA A 203 1.95 -14.61 -19.14
CA ALA A 203 2.41 -14.98 -17.80
C ALA A 203 1.96 -16.42 -17.43
N PRO A 204 2.69 -17.13 -16.56
CA PRO A 204 2.32 -18.48 -16.12
C PRO A 204 0.93 -18.58 -15.52
N ASP A 205 0.45 -17.52 -14.89
CA ASP A 205 -0.89 -17.44 -14.29
C ASP A 205 -2.00 -17.02 -15.26
N HIS A 206 -1.65 -16.75 -16.53
CA HIS A 206 -2.62 -16.38 -17.57
C HIS A 206 -3.59 -17.54 -17.84
N PRO A 207 -4.90 -17.31 -18.07
CA PRO A 207 -5.88 -18.36 -18.33
C PRO A 207 -5.50 -19.30 -19.46
N LEU A 208 -4.90 -18.81 -20.55
CA LEU A 208 -4.42 -19.65 -21.66
C LEU A 208 -3.29 -20.59 -21.25
N ALA A 209 -2.33 -20.11 -20.43
CA ALA A 209 -1.23 -20.93 -19.93
C ALA A 209 -1.75 -22.05 -19.03
N LYS A 210 -2.68 -21.75 -18.14
CA LYS A 210 -3.32 -22.73 -17.26
C LYS A 210 -4.12 -23.78 -18.04
N ALA A 211 -4.93 -23.35 -18.98
CA ALA A 211 -5.73 -24.24 -19.81
C ALA A 211 -4.84 -25.14 -20.71
N ALA A 212 -3.75 -24.60 -21.26
CA ALA A 212 -2.79 -25.40 -22.03
C ALA A 212 -2.05 -26.43 -21.14
N ALA A 213 -1.80 -26.10 -19.88
CA ALA A 213 -1.15 -26.96 -18.93
C ALA A 213 -2.00 -28.19 -18.54
N GLU A 214 -3.33 -28.13 -18.64
CA GLU A 214 -4.23 -29.26 -18.34
C GLU A 214 -3.90 -30.51 -19.16
N THR A 215 -3.39 -30.33 -20.37
CA THR A 215 -3.06 -31.41 -21.32
C THR A 215 -1.56 -31.56 -21.58
N ASN A 216 -0.72 -30.74 -20.96
CA ASN A 216 0.74 -30.71 -21.18
C ASN A 216 1.51 -30.75 -19.86
N PRO A 217 1.99 -31.95 -19.42
CA PRO A 217 2.72 -32.09 -18.16
C PRO A 217 4.00 -31.23 -18.06
N ALA A 218 4.74 -31.10 -19.18
CA ALA A 218 5.95 -30.27 -19.20
C ALA A 218 5.64 -28.79 -18.95
N LEU A 219 4.48 -28.30 -19.38
CA LEU A 219 4.04 -26.94 -19.10
C LEU A 219 3.54 -26.79 -17.65
N GLN A 220 2.95 -27.84 -17.07
CA GLN A 220 2.60 -27.85 -15.64
C GLN A 220 3.85 -27.71 -14.77
N ASP A 221 4.89 -28.50 -15.06
CA ASP A 221 6.15 -28.45 -14.34
C ASP A 221 6.79 -27.08 -14.47
N PHE A 222 6.82 -26.49 -15.67
CA PHE A 222 7.34 -25.16 -15.92
C PHE A 222 6.56 -24.07 -15.15
N ILE A 223 5.23 -24.12 -15.15
CA ILE A 223 4.41 -23.16 -14.40
C ILE A 223 4.64 -23.29 -12.89
N ALA A 224 4.89 -24.50 -12.39
CA ALA A 224 5.18 -24.73 -10.97
C ALA A 224 6.58 -24.23 -10.56
N GLU A 225 7.52 -24.16 -11.51
CA GLU A 225 8.87 -23.60 -11.29
C GLU A 225 8.87 -22.05 -11.29
N CYS A 226 7.94 -21.40 -12.02
CA CYS A 226 7.82 -19.94 -12.11
C CYS A 226 7.14 -19.31 -10.88
#